data_694b6ef4caebb3f7694e529867e07501
#
_entry.id   694b6ef4caebb3f7694e529867e07501
#
_cell.length_a   1.000
_cell.length_b   1.000
_cell.length_c   1.000
_cell.angle_alpha   90.00
_cell.angle_beta   90.00
_cell.angle_gamma   90.00
#
_symmetry.space_group_name_H-M   'P 1'
#
loop_
_entity.id
_entity.type
_entity.pdbx_description
1 polymer ?
#
loop_
_entity_poly.entity_id
_entity_poly.type
_entity_poly.pdbx_seq_one_letter_code
_entity_poly.pdbx_strand_id
1 'polypeptide(L)'
;VLGQLYVLFMGSMTGTDHLRVRRVTVHVPDLPKSFDGYRIVQFSDIHLGSMRSELLERAVEQMNRLRPDMIAFTGDIQNMRPDELTRHTSTLRRLHAKDGVYSVLGNHDYSEYVPKLPMQQRRHNEMLTREFHANVGWQLLLNDHRIIRRGNDSIVIAGEENDGLPPFPSKADLKRTLRGVNARSF
;
A
#
# COMPACT_ATOMS: atom_id res chain seq x y z
N VAL A 1 -21.44 8.61 -11.57
CA VAL A 1 -20.90 7.54 -10.72
C VAL A 1 -19.89 8.12 -9.76
N LEU A 2 -20.09 7.89 -8.46
CA LEU A 2 -19.33 8.52 -7.38
C LEU A 2 -18.45 7.48 -6.69
N GLY A 3 -17.14 7.51 -6.96
CA GLY A 3 -16.14 6.83 -6.12
C GLY A 3 -15.65 7.77 -5.00
N GLN A 4 -15.46 7.26 -3.78
CA GLN A 4 -14.88 8.04 -2.68
C GLN A 4 -13.48 7.49 -2.35
N LEU A 5 -12.45 8.28 -2.60
CA LEU A 5 -11.08 8.02 -2.16
C LEU A 5 -10.85 8.66 -0.78
N TYR A 6 -10.44 7.84 0.18
CA TYR A 6 -10.01 8.32 1.50
C TYR A 6 -8.49 8.20 1.59
N VAL A 7 -7.82 9.32 1.74
CA VAL A 7 -6.37 9.36 1.96
C VAL A 7 -6.08 9.67 3.42
N LEU A 8 -5.35 8.78 4.08
CA LEU A 8 -4.89 8.97 5.44
C LEU A 8 -3.44 9.46 5.39
N PHE A 9 -3.21 10.73 5.69
CA PHE A 9 -1.88 11.28 5.80
C PHE A 9 -1.37 11.10 7.23
N MET A 10 -0.31 10.32 7.38
CA MET A 10 0.43 10.23 8.63
C MET A 10 1.62 11.17 8.51
N GLY A 11 1.45 12.39 9.01
CA GLY A 11 2.52 13.39 9.01
C GLY A 11 3.64 12.98 9.95
N SER A 12 4.89 13.05 9.46
CA SER A 12 6.09 12.71 10.18
C SER A 12 6.44 13.74 11.27
N MET A 13 6.97 13.24 12.37
CA MET A 13 8.02 13.78 13.23
C MET A 13 7.80 15.06 14.03
N THR A 14 6.70 15.73 14.00
CA THR A 14 6.43 16.87 14.89
C THR A 14 5.26 16.59 15.81
N GLY A 15 5.46 15.78 16.86
CA GLY A 15 4.67 15.76 18.10
C GLY A 15 3.14 15.79 18.07
N THR A 16 2.52 15.69 16.92
CA THR A 16 1.06 15.77 16.76
C THR A 16 0.46 14.38 16.55
N ASP A 17 -0.12 13.84 17.62
CA ASP A 17 -0.88 12.58 17.62
C ASP A 17 -2.22 12.68 16.86
N HIS A 18 -2.32 13.60 15.93
CA HIS A 18 -3.56 13.86 15.21
C HIS A 18 -3.57 13.17 13.84
N LEU A 19 -4.34 12.09 13.77
CA LEU A 19 -4.67 11.47 12.49
C LEU A 19 -5.68 12.34 11.74
N ARG A 20 -5.40 12.62 10.47
CA ARG A 20 -6.30 13.35 9.59
C ARG A 20 -6.79 12.45 8.47
N VAL A 21 -8.10 12.39 8.28
CA VAL A 21 -8.70 11.74 7.12
C VAL A 21 -9.02 12.82 6.08
N ARG A 22 -8.36 12.75 4.94
CA ARG A 22 -8.72 13.56 3.77
C ARG A 22 -9.69 12.75 2.92
N ARG A 23 -10.84 13.33 2.61
CA ARG A 23 -11.84 12.71 1.73
C ARG A 23 -11.79 13.38 0.37
N VAL A 24 -11.68 12.56 -0.67
CA VAL A 24 -11.68 13.00 -2.06
C VAL A 24 -12.74 12.18 -2.78
N THR A 25 -13.62 12.85 -3.52
CA THR A 25 -14.57 12.19 -4.41
C THR A 25 -14.03 12.30 -5.83
N VAL A 26 -13.92 11.16 -6.50
CA VAL A 26 -13.46 11.07 -7.89
C VAL A 26 -14.67 10.70 -8.76
N HIS A 27 -14.93 11.50 -9.76
CA HIS A 27 -15.97 11.25 -10.74
C HIS A 27 -15.35 10.62 -11.98
N VAL A 28 -15.75 9.39 -12.27
CA VAL A 28 -15.23 8.64 -13.42
C VAL A 28 -16.42 8.23 -14.29
N PRO A 29 -16.58 8.85 -15.46
CA PRO A 29 -17.76 8.64 -16.32
C PRO A 29 -18.03 7.19 -16.72
N ASP A 30 -16.95 6.44 -17.00
CA ASP A 30 -17.03 5.07 -17.53
C ASP A 30 -16.88 4.00 -16.43
N LEU A 31 -16.89 4.38 -15.16
CA LEU A 31 -16.82 3.42 -14.06
C LEU A 31 -18.04 2.47 -14.11
N PRO A 32 -17.82 1.14 -14.09
CA PRO A 32 -18.93 0.20 -14.05
C PRO A 32 -19.86 0.45 -12.86
N LYS A 33 -21.17 0.36 -13.09
CA LYS A 33 -22.20 0.72 -12.09
C LYS A 33 -22.08 -0.02 -10.77
N SER A 34 -21.62 -1.27 -10.78
CA SER A 34 -21.41 -2.07 -9.57
C SER A 34 -20.32 -1.53 -8.66
N PHE A 35 -19.48 -0.61 -9.16
CA PHE A 35 -18.43 0.09 -8.41
C PHE A 35 -18.82 1.53 -8.05
N ASP A 36 -20.06 1.96 -8.29
CA ASP A 36 -20.50 3.26 -7.80
C ASP A 36 -20.45 3.31 -6.27
N GLY A 37 -19.89 4.40 -5.73
CA GLY A 37 -19.66 4.53 -4.30
C GLY A 37 -18.51 3.68 -3.75
N TYR A 38 -17.66 3.10 -4.60
CA TYR A 38 -16.49 2.31 -4.18
C TYR A 38 -15.54 3.15 -3.32
N ARG A 39 -15.17 2.62 -2.15
CA ARG A 39 -14.35 3.32 -1.16
C ARG A 39 -12.97 2.74 -1.13
N ILE A 40 -11.97 3.58 -1.39
CA ILE A 40 -10.56 3.25 -1.27
C ILE A 40 -9.98 4.04 -0.10
N VAL A 41 -9.36 3.35 0.84
CA VAL A 41 -8.49 3.98 1.84
C VAL A 41 -7.06 3.83 1.36
N GLN A 42 -6.34 4.93 1.21
CA GLN A 42 -4.93 4.95 0.85
C GLN A 42 -4.12 5.50 2.02
N PHE A 43 -2.99 4.85 2.32
CA PHE A 43 -1.99 5.31 3.27
C PHE A 43 -0.59 4.91 2.80
N SER A 44 0.44 5.58 3.34
CA SER A 44 1.82 5.45 2.92
C SER A 44 2.77 5.83 4.05
N ASP A 45 4.06 5.56 3.89
CA ASP A 45 5.15 6.13 4.68
C ASP A 45 5.00 5.91 6.19
N ILE A 46 4.61 4.71 6.59
CA ILE A 46 4.38 4.42 8.02
C ILE A 46 5.68 4.23 8.80
N HIS A 47 6.80 3.93 8.14
CA HIS A 47 8.13 3.86 8.73
C HIS A 47 8.14 3.21 10.12
N LEU A 48 7.81 1.92 10.18
CA LEU A 48 7.55 1.17 11.43
C LEU A 48 8.70 1.21 12.43
N GLY A 49 9.93 1.45 11.97
CA GLY A 49 11.08 1.62 12.87
C GLY A 49 10.93 2.78 13.86
N SER A 50 10.27 3.86 13.45
CA SER A 50 9.99 5.05 14.26
C SER A 50 8.55 5.19 14.69
N MET A 51 7.65 4.31 14.20
CA MET A 51 6.22 4.38 14.49
C MET A 51 5.90 4.01 15.93
N ARG A 52 5.11 4.85 16.62
CA ARG A 52 4.57 4.53 17.94
C ARG A 52 3.38 3.57 17.81
N SER A 53 3.38 2.53 18.63
CA SER A 53 2.37 1.47 18.57
C SER A 53 0.95 2.02 18.76
N GLU A 54 0.73 2.93 19.71
CA GLU A 54 -0.58 3.51 20.01
C GLU A 54 -1.12 4.35 18.84
N LEU A 55 -0.24 5.05 18.11
CA LEU A 55 -0.62 5.82 16.93
C LEU A 55 -1.03 4.89 15.79
N LEU A 56 -0.24 3.83 15.56
CA LEU A 56 -0.54 2.82 14.55
C LEU A 56 -1.86 2.11 14.84
N GLU A 57 -2.12 1.72 16.08
CA GLU A 57 -3.37 1.09 16.49
C GLU A 57 -4.57 1.98 16.21
N ARG A 58 -4.50 3.25 16.60
CA ARG A 58 -5.54 4.24 16.31
C ARG A 58 -5.74 4.44 14.81
N ALA A 59 -4.66 4.44 14.02
CA ALA A 59 -4.72 4.57 12.56
C ALA A 59 -5.46 3.36 11.94
N VAL A 60 -5.10 2.15 12.33
CA VAL A 60 -5.76 0.90 11.87
C VAL A 60 -7.25 0.92 12.23
N GLU A 61 -7.60 1.26 13.47
CA GLU A 61 -9.00 1.38 13.88
C GLU A 61 -9.76 2.42 13.05
N GLN A 62 -9.14 3.58 12.82
CA GLN A 62 -9.76 4.64 12.03
C GLN A 62 -9.97 4.22 10.57
N MET A 63 -8.97 3.57 9.94
CA MET A 63 -9.10 3.03 8.59
C MET A 63 -10.23 2.01 8.48
N ASN A 64 -10.32 1.07 9.42
CA ASN A 64 -11.38 0.07 9.47
C ASN A 64 -12.79 0.69 9.66
N ARG A 65 -12.89 1.76 10.49
CA ARG A 65 -14.16 2.49 10.70
C ARG A 65 -14.68 3.18 9.43
N LEU A 66 -13.82 3.48 8.47
CA LEU A 66 -14.20 4.02 7.17
C LEU A 66 -14.93 2.98 6.29
N ARG A 67 -14.91 1.69 6.68
CA ARG A 67 -15.49 0.57 5.96
C ARG A 67 -15.08 0.57 4.48
N PRO A 68 -13.77 0.50 4.18
CA PRO A 68 -13.28 0.53 2.82
C PRO A 68 -13.71 -0.71 2.05
N ASP A 69 -13.93 -0.54 0.75
CA ASP A 69 -14.01 -1.67 -0.17
C ASP A 69 -12.61 -2.21 -0.44
N MET A 70 -11.62 -1.34 -0.54
CA MET A 70 -10.21 -1.68 -0.73
C MET A 70 -9.32 -0.77 0.12
N ILE A 71 -8.19 -1.31 0.59
CA ILE A 71 -7.11 -0.52 1.18
C ILE A 71 -5.89 -0.60 0.26
N ALA A 72 -5.27 0.55 -0.04
CA ALA A 72 -4.04 0.66 -0.79
C ALA A 72 -2.92 1.21 0.11
N PHE A 73 -1.86 0.42 0.29
CA PHE A 73 -0.62 0.87 0.91
C PHE A 73 0.41 1.15 -0.18
N THR A 74 0.90 2.39 -0.23
CA THR A 74 1.73 2.86 -1.34
C THR A 74 3.22 2.97 -1.00
N GLY A 75 3.70 2.11 -0.07
CA GLY A 75 5.12 1.91 0.19
C GLY A 75 5.66 2.62 1.42
N ASP A 76 6.95 2.38 1.68
CA ASP A 76 7.72 2.84 2.82
C ASP A 76 7.18 2.32 4.15
N ILE A 77 7.13 0.97 4.26
CA ILE A 77 6.72 0.30 5.49
C ILE A 77 7.81 0.32 6.56
N GLN A 78 9.07 0.27 6.16
CA GLN A 78 10.23 0.29 7.06
C GLN A 78 11.03 1.59 6.92
N ASN A 79 11.88 1.88 7.92
CA ASN A 79 12.84 2.96 7.81
C ASN A 79 14.08 2.50 7.03
N MET A 80 14.66 1.35 7.41
CA MET A 80 15.90 0.85 6.84
C MET A 80 15.96 -0.67 6.69
N ARG A 81 15.34 -1.43 7.63
CA ARG A 81 15.52 -2.89 7.75
C ARG A 81 14.24 -3.61 8.14
N PRO A 82 14.07 -4.88 7.73
CA PRO A 82 12.86 -5.65 8.01
C PRO A 82 12.70 -6.08 9.49
N ASP A 83 13.74 -6.05 10.31
CA ASP A 83 13.64 -6.31 11.76
C ASP A 83 12.75 -5.27 12.48
N GLU A 84 12.60 -4.08 11.90
CA GLU A 84 11.68 -3.04 12.38
C GLU A 84 10.20 -3.45 12.33
N LEU A 85 9.86 -4.42 11.50
CA LEU A 85 8.47 -4.74 11.14
C LEU A 85 7.77 -5.64 12.16
N THR A 86 8.50 -6.56 12.78
CA THR A 86 7.95 -7.70 13.52
C THR A 86 7.03 -7.28 14.67
N ARG A 87 7.38 -6.23 15.41
CA ARG A 87 6.62 -5.76 16.58
C ARG A 87 5.21 -5.27 16.24
N HIS A 88 4.96 -4.91 14.98
CA HIS A 88 3.70 -4.33 14.53
C HIS A 88 2.80 -5.31 13.75
N THR A 89 3.25 -6.56 13.61
CA THR A 89 2.53 -7.60 12.82
C THR A 89 1.08 -7.76 13.27
N SER A 90 0.84 -7.89 14.57
CA SER A 90 -0.52 -8.10 15.12
C SER A 90 -1.46 -6.92 14.87
N THR A 91 -0.93 -5.70 14.91
CA THR A 91 -1.70 -4.49 14.65
C THR A 91 -2.08 -4.40 13.17
N LEU A 92 -1.12 -4.61 12.26
CA LEU A 92 -1.37 -4.50 10.82
C LEU A 92 -2.26 -5.63 10.27
N ARG A 93 -2.25 -6.82 10.88
CA ARG A 93 -3.18 -7.91 10.56
C ARG A 93 -4.65 -7.55 10.81
N ARG A 94 -4.93 -6.54 11.61
CA ARG A 94 -6.30 -6.06 11.88
C ARG A 94 -6.86 -5.18 10.77
N LEU A 95 -6.02 -4.72 9.82
CA LEU A 95 -6.51 -4.01 8.64
C LEU A 95 -7.34 -4.96 7.78
N HIS A 96 -8.54 -4.51 7.45
CA HIS A 96 -9.44 -5.28 6.59
C HIS A 96 -10.25 -4.39 5.67
N ALA A 97 -10.46 -4.87 4.47
CA ALA A 97 -11.34 -4.27 3.47
C ALA A 97 -12.07 -5.38 2.75
N LYS A 98 -13.22 -5.06 2.16
CA LYS A 98 -14.10 -6.04 1.50
C LYS A 98 -13.38 -6.80 0.38
N ASP A 99 -12.63 -6.07 -0.45
CA ASP A 99 -11.91 -6.61 -1.61
C ASP A 99 -10.39 -6.78 -1.30
N GLY A 100 -9.98 -6.54 -0.05
CA GLY A 100 -8.64 -6.80 0.45
C GLY A 100 -7.74 -5.56 0.62
N VAL A 101 -6.54 -5.84 1.10
CA VAL A 101 -5.46 -4.85 1.26
C VAL A 101 -4.41 -5.12 0.21
N TYR A 102 -4.12 -4.12 -0.62
CA TYR A 102 -3.10 -4.17 -1.67
C TYR A 102 -1.93 -3.27 -1.28
N SER A 103 -0.73 -3.68 -1.61
CA SER A 103 0.48 -2.94 -1.27
C SER A 103 1.49 -2.93 -2.40
N VAL A 104 2.33 -1.92 -2.42
CA VAL A 104 3.55 -1.85 -3.22
C VAL A 104 4.73 -1.54 -2.30
N LEU A 105 5.96 -1.64 -2.82
CA LEU A 105 7.16 -1.25 -2.10
C LEU A 105 7.54 0.19 -2.46
N GLY A 106 7.88 0.98 -1.45
CA GLY A 106 8.51 2.29 -1.61
C GLY A 106 10.04 2.19 -1.62
N ASN A 107 10.71 3.34 -1.73
CA ASN A 107 12.17 3.36 -1.85
C ASN A 107 12.91 2.86 -0.59
N HIS A 108 12.33 2.99 0.61
CA HIS A 108 12.90 2.49 1.85
C HIS A 108 12.84 0.96 1.97
N ASP A 109 11.92 0.31 1.27
CA ASP A 109 11.64 -1.12 1.44
C ASP A 109 12.67 -2.05 0.78
N TYR A 110 13.63 -1.49 0.06
CA TYR A 110 14.75 -2.24 -0.57
C TYR A 110 16.03 -2.29 0.27
N SER A 111 16.03 -1.71 1.48
CA SER A 111 17.20 -1.58 2.37
C SER A 111 18.43 -0.91 1.71
N GLU A 112 18.22 -0.08 0.71
CA GLU A 112 19.30 0.60 -0.02
C GLU A 112 19.96 1.71 0.80
N TYR A 113 19.25 2.24 1.79
CA TYR A 113 19.76 3.27 2.71
C TYR A 113 20.65 2.74 3.83
N VAL A 114 20.81 1.41 3.95
CA VAL A 114 21.75 0.82 4.91
C VAL A 114 23.17 0.97 4.37
N PRO A 115 24.04 1.78 5.02
CA PRO A 115 25.40 2.00 4.53
C PRO A 115 26.19 0.69 4.43
N LYS A 116 26.94 0.50 3.34
CA LYS A 116 27.84 -0.63 3.12
C LYS A 116 27.20 -2.02 3.28
N LEU A 117 25.87 -2.12 3.10
CA LEU A 117 25.19 -3.41 3.17
C LEU A 117 25.58 -4.29 1.97
N PRO A 118 26.11 -5.50 2.19
CA PRO A 118 26.44 -6.43 1.09
C PRO A 118 25.20 -6.76 0.26
N MET A 119 25.36 -6.96 -1.05
CA MET A 119 24.26 -7.25 -1.97
C MET A 119 23.44 -8.47 -1.56
N GLN A 120 24.09 -9.53 -1.06
CA GLN A 120 23.40 -10.73 -0.57
C GLN A 120 22.47 -10.40 0.61
N GLN A 121 22.94 -9.59 1.55
CA GLN A 121 22.15 -9.17 2.71
C GLN A 121 21.00 -8.26 2.28
N ARG A 122 21.22 -7.37 1.31
CA ARG A 122 20.16 -6.51 0.76
C ARG A 122 19.04 -7.36 0.13
N ARG A 123 19.38 -8.36 -0.68
CA ARG A 123 18.40 -9.30 -1.26
C ARG A 123 17.64 -10.09 -0.18
N HIS A 124 18.33 -10.50 0.86
CA HIS A 124 17.70 -11.18 1.99
C HIS A 124 16.72 -10.26 2.73
N ASN A 125 17.09 -9.02 3.00
CA ASN A 125 16.21 -8.04 3.63
C ASN A 125 14.96 -7.77 2.76
N GLU A 126 15.15 -7.59 1.45
CA GLU A 126 14.04 -7.41 0.51
C GLU A 126 13.07 -8.61 0.53
N MET A 127 13.60 -9.83 0.59
CA MET A 127 12.77 -11.04 0.73
C MET A 127 11.96 -11.01 2.03
N LEU A 128 12.58 -10.68 3.17
CA LEU A 128 11.89 -10.59 4.46
C LEU A 128 10.80 -9.51 4.45
N THR A 129 11.04 -8.36 3.82
CA THR A 129 10.03 -7.31 3.66
C THR A 129 8.85 -7.80 2.84
N ARG A 130 9.09 -8.52 1.74
CA ARG A 130 8.03 -9.13 0.90
C ARG A 130 7.22 -10.16 1.70
N GLU A 131 7.90 -11.04 2.44
CA GLU A 131 7.26 -12.03 3.30
C GLU A 131 6.40 -11.37 4.38
N PHE A 132 6.84 -10.23 4.92
CA PHE A 132 6.07 -9.50 5.91
C PHE A 132 4.70 -9.07 5.37
N HIS A 133 4.62 -8.54 4.15
CA HIS A 133 3.34 -8.17 3.53
C HIS A 133 2.37 -9.38 3.45
N ALA A 134 2.87 -10.53 3.04
CA ALA A 134 2.07 -11.76 3.04
C ALA A 134 1.66 -12.19 4.45
N ASN A 135 2.57 -12.08 5.43
CA ASN A 135 2.31 -12.43 6.82
C ASN A 135 1.23 -11.56 7.50
N VAL A 136 1.10 -10.30 7.08
CA VAL A 136 0.01 -9.44 7.57
C VAL A 136 -1.26 -9.55 6.72
N GLY A 137 -1.29 -10.42 5.72
CA GLY A 137 -2.45 -10.68 4.87
C GLY A 137 -2.64 -9.68 3.73
N TRP A 138 -1.60 -8.93 3.37
CA TRP A 138 -1.67 -7.96 2.28
C TRP A 138 -1.23 -8.60 0.95
N GLN A 139 -1.86 -8.17 -0.14
CA GLN A 139 -1.51 -8.57 -1.49
C GLN A 139 -0.46 -7.60 -2.05
N LEU A 140 0.81 -8.02 -2.00
CA LEU A 140 1.92 -7.23 -2.53
C LEU A 140 1.94 -7.34 -4.06
N LEU A 141 1.90 -6.19 -4.73
CA LEU A 141 1.99 -6.07 -6.18
C LEU A 141 3.39 -5.54 -6.55
N LEU A 142 4.10 -6.31 -7.34
CA LEU A 142 5.46 -5.99 -7.79
C LEU A 142 5.51 -6.05 -9.33
N ASN A 143 5.17 -4.94 -9.96
CA ASN A 143 4.90 -4.85 -11.39
C ASN A 143 3.85 -5.90 -11.79
N ASP A 144 2.74 -5.90 -11.08
CA ASP A 144 1.66 -6.89 -11.21
C ASP A 144 0.30 -6.20 -11.02
N HIS A 145 -0.79 -6.89 -11.36
CA HIS A 145 -2.13 -6.38 -11.20
C HIS A 145 -3.09 -7.44 -10.64
N ARG A 146 -4.23 -7.00 -10.16
CA ARG A 146 -5.35 -7.87 -9.76
C ARG A 146 -6.64 -7.33 -10.35
N ILE A 147 -7.56 -8.26 -10.63
CA ILE A 147 -8.89 -7.94 -11.13
C ILE A 147 -9.89 -8.14 -10.00
N ILE A 148 -10.56 -7.07 -9.63
CA ILE A 148 -11.67 -7.10 -8.66
C ILE A 148 -12.97 -7.23 -9.45
N ARG A 149 -13.78 -8.23 -9.11
CA ARG A 149 -15.05 -8.53 -9.82
C ARG A 149 -16.26 -8.28 -8.95
N ARG A 150 -17.30 -7.70 -9.53
CA ARG A 150 -18.63 -7.53 -8.93
C ARG A 150 -19.70 -7.89 -9.97
N GLY A 151 -20.25 -9.09 -9.87
CA GLY A 151 -21.13 -9.63 -10.91
C GLY A 151 -20.40 -9.73 -12.25
N ASN A 152 -20.93 -9.08 -13.27
CA ASN A 152 -20.32 -9.06 -14.61
C ASN A 152 -19.29 -7.94 -14.79
N ASP A 153 -19.19 -7.03 -13.83
CA ASP A 153 -18.29 -5.89 -13.90
C ASP A 153 -16.93 -6.20 -13.22
N SER A 154 -15.90 -5.50 -13.66
CA SER A 154 -14.57 -5.61 -13.04
C SER A 154 -13.81 -4.29 -13.12
N ILE A 155 -12.91 -4.09 -12.16
CA ILE A 155 -11.89 -3.06 -12.18
C ILE A 155 -10.51 -3.72 -12.04
N VAL A 156 -9.47 -3.06 -12.52
CA VAL A 156 -8.09 -3.53 -12.42
C VAL A 156 -7.34 -2.67 -11.40
N ILE A 157 -6.72 -3.32 -10.43
CA ILE A 157 -5.78 -2.67 -9.50
C ILE A 157 -4.38 -3.07 -9.92
N ALA A 158 -3.60 -2.09 -10.35
CA ALA A 158 -2.23 -2.27 -10.79
C ALA A 158 -1.26 -1.68 -9.75
N GLY A 159 -0.18 -2.39 -9.46
CA GLY A 159 0.87 -1.95 -8.55
C GLY A 159 2.25 -2.09 -9.18
N GLU A 160 2.96 -0.98 -9.24
CA GLU A 160 4.35 -0.93 -9.71
C GLU A 160 5.32 -0.89 -8.53
N GLU A 161 6.51 -1.41 -8.77
CA GLU A 161 7.64 -1.17 -7.88
C GLU A 161 8.09 0.29 -7.98
N ASN A 162 8.95 0.72 -7.05
CA ASN A 162 9.39 2.11 -6.98
C ASN A 162 10.01 2.61 -8.30
N ASP A 163 9.56 3.75 -8.77
CA ASP A 163 10.12 4.46 -9.94
C ASP A 163 10.80 5.76 -9.48
N GLY A 164 11.97 5.61 -8.90
CA GLY A 164 12.75 6.71 -8.37
C GLY A 164 13.77 7.25 -9.38
N LEU A 165 14.02 8.55 -9.33
CA LEU A 165 15.22 9.13 -9.95
C LEU A 165 16.45 8.81 -9.09
N PRO A 166 17.66 8.68 -9.70
CA PRO A 166 18.87 8.46 -8.92
C PRO A 166 19.03 9.47 -7.78
N PRO A 167 19.40 9.02 -6.56
CA PRO A 167 19.93 7.70 -6.19
C PRO A 167 18.86 6.67 -5.76
N PHE A 168 17.59 6.92 -5.97
CA PHE A 168 16.50 6.04 -5.56
C PHE A 168 16.34 4.82 -6.50
N PRO A 169 15.82 3.70 -5.99
CA PRO A 169 15.53 2.54 -6.83
C PRO A 169 14.56 2.89 -7.96
N SER A 170 14.87 2.45 -9.17
CA SER A 170 13.96 2.50 -10.31
C SER A 170 13.76 1.08 -10.82
N LYS A 171 12.63 0.48 -10.45
CA LYS A 171 12.29 -0.92 -10.71
C LYS A 171 10.91 -1.07 -11.38
N ALA A 172 10.19 0.04 -11.60
CA ALA A 172 8.88 0.02 -12.25
C ALA A 172 8.95 -0.53 -13.67
N ASP A 173 7.95 -1.34 -14.04
CA ASP A 173 7.77 -1.90 -15.38
C ASP A 173 6.28 -1.90 -15.73
N LEU A 174 5.79 -0.78 -16.24
CA LEU A 174 4.39 -0.62 -16.64
C LEU A 174 3.93 -1.68 -17.65
N LYS A 175 4.80 -2.06 -18.58
CA LYS A 175 4.49 -3.07 -19.59
C LYS A 175 4.24 -4.44 -18.96
N ARG A 176 5.05 -4.79 -17.96
CA ARG A 176 4.85 -6.02 -17.17
C ARG A 176 3.60 -5.92 -16.31
N THR A 177 3.42 -4.81 -15.61
CA THR A 177 2.28 -4.54 -14.72
C THR A 177 0.95 -4.73 -15.43
N LEU A 178 0.84 -4.24 -16.66
CA LEU A 178 -0.40 -4.29 -17.44
C LEU A 178 -0.48 -5.47 -18.42
N ARG A 179 0.44 -6.44 -18.34
CA ARG A 179 0.44 -7.58 -19.26
C ARG A 179 -0.83 -8.40 -19.14
N GLY A 180 -1.58 -8.49 -20.23
CA GLY A 180 -2.85 -9.24 -20.29
C GLY A 180 -4.07 -8.46 -19.82
N VAL A 181 -3.89 -7.22 -19.37
CA VAL A 181 -5.02 -6.32 -19.10
C VAL A 181 -5.62 -5.88 -20.43
N ASN A 182 -6.93 -6.03 -20.57
CA ASN A 182 -7.63 -5.56 -21.76
C ASN A 182 -7.70 -4.02 -21.75
N ALA A 183 -7.45 -3.39 -22.89
CA ALA A 183 -7.54 -1.93 -23.05
C ALA A 183 -8.93 -1.35 -22.72
N ARG A 184 -9.96 -2.19 -22.65
CA ARG A 184 -11.33 -1.81 -22.22
C ARG A 184 -11.61 -2.11 -20.75
N SER A 185 -10.62 -2.66 -20.01
CA SER A 185 -10.74 -2.85 -18.55
C SER A 185 -10.68 -1.49 -17.87
N PHE A 186 -11.50 -1.35 -16.85
CA PHE A 186 -11.50 -0.16 -16.01
C PHE A 186 -10.46 -0.30 -14.93
#